data_dd2c37b6b2a8b2e1ae16e8392a09186b
#
_entry.id   dd2c37b6b2a8b2e1ae16e8392a09186b
#
_cell.length_a   1.000
_cell.length_b   1.000
_cell.length_c   1.000
_cell.angle_alpha   90.00
_cell.angle_beta   90.00
_cell.angle_gamma   90.00
#
_symmetry.space_group_name_H-M   'P 1'
#
loop_
_entity.id
_entity.type
_entity.pdbx_description
1 polymer ?
#
loop_
_entity_poly.entity_id
_entity_poly.type
_entity_poly.pdbx_seq_one_letter_code
_entity_poly.pdbx_strand_id
1 'polypeptide(L)'
;MSVRLADVMAVLDEAYPPELAHDWDSVGLVCGDPDDVIDSVTVAVDATDAVVDTVAPRGLLLAHHPLLLRGVDTVAASTPKGALIHRLIRGGGALFTAHTNADAASPGVSDALAEVLGLTVDAVLDPASGGPALDKWVIFVPPENSEVLRRALFTAGAGTIGDYSQCSWSVTGAGQFLPGLGASPAIGSPGRVERVAEDRVEVIAPARLRGRVQTAMRAAHPYEEPAFDVFSLASLPAGVGIGRIGTLAAPQRFADFVARVNSVLPQTTWGVRAAGDPNAEVVRIAVSGGSGDSLLAAARAAGVQAYVTADLRHHPADEHRRGSDVGLVDVAHWASEYPWCAQAADLLRSHFADTLAVTVCALRTDPWNIEIEGKTDHES
;
A
#
# COMPACT_ATOMS: atom_id res chain seq x y z
N MET A 1 10.43 19.98 25.21
CA MET A 1 11.60 19.24 24.67
C MET A 1 11.66 19.54 23.19
N SER A 2 12.84 19.64 22.61
CA SER A 2 12.99 19.84 21.16
C SER A 2 12.70 18.51 20.43
N VAL A 3 11.92 18.55 19.34
CA VAL A 3 11.57 17.39 18.52
C VAL A 3 12.55 17.30 17.35
N ARG A 4 13.22 16.17 17.17
CA ARG A 4 14.08 15.93 16.02
C ARG A 4 13.25 15.48 14.82
N LEU A 5 13.72 15.80 13.62
CA LEU A 5 13.10 15.35 12.39
C LEU A 5 13.02 13.80 12.36
N ALA A 6 14.07 13.11 12.79
CA ALA A 6 14.09 11.64 12.91
C ALA A 6 12.94 11.08 13.77
N ASP A 7 12.57 11.78 14.85
CA ASP A 7 11.49 11.32 15.74
C ASP A 7 10.12 11.45 15.04
N VAL A 8 9.93 12.50 14.23
CA VAL A 8 8.70 12.65 13.41
C VAL A 8 8.67 11.64 12.26
N MET A 9 9.81 11.41 11.60
CA MET A 9 9.91 10.39 10.55
C MET A 9 9.53 9.00 11.08
N ALA A 10 9.99 8.63 12.28
CA ALA A 10 9.67 7.34 12.87
C ALA A 10 8.15 7.15 13.08
N VAL A 11 7.43 8.20 13.50
CA VAL A 11 5.97 8.17 13.64
C VAL A 11 5.29 8.05 12.27
N LEU A 12 5.79 8.75 11.26
CA LEU A 12 5.25 8.70 9.91
C LEU A 12 5.52 7.34 9.24
N ASP A 13 6.72 6.77 9.41
CA ASP A 13 7.07 5.45 8.86
C ASP A 13 6.31 4.32 9.55
N GLU A 14 5.95 4.46 10.84
CA GLU A 14 5.08 3.52 11.54
C GLU A 14 3.64 3.59 11.02
N ALA A 15 3.12 4.80 10.80
CA ALA A 15 1.74 5.00 10.31
C ALA A 15 1.59 4.69 8.82
N TYR A 16 2.59 5.03 8.03
CA TYR A 16 2.64 4.88 6.57
C TYR A 16 3.91 4.11 6.16
N PRO A 17 4.00 2.79 6.43
CA PRO A 17 5.19 1.99 6.18
C PRO A 17 5.68 2.13 4.72
N PRO A 18 6.97 2.42 4.50
CA PRO A 18 7.52 2.56 3.14
C PRO A 18 7.31 1.32 2.26
N GLU A 19 7.19 0.13 2.87
CA GLU A 19 6.95 -1.15 2.18
C GLU A 19 5.57 -1.23 1.52
N LEU A 20 4.65 -0.35 1.89
CA LEU A 20 3.32 -0.26 1.27
C LEU A 20 3.33 0.59 0.00
N ALA A 21 4.41 1.33 -0.27
CA ALA A 21 4.52 2.13 -1.48
C ALA A 21 4.64 1.24 -2.73
N HIS A 22 4.08 1.72 -3.82
CA HIS A 22 4.30 1.09 -5.13
C HIS A 22 5.76 1.20 -5.57
N ASP A 23 6.27 0.22 -6.31
CA ASP A 23 7.67 0.15 -6.78
C ASP A 23 8.12 1.36 -7.61
N TRP A 24 7.19 2.07 -8.25
CA TRP A 24 7.47 3.26 -9.07
C TRP A 24 7.46 4.57 -8.28
N ASP A 25 7.06 4.53 -7.01
CA ASP A 25 6.82 5.71 -6.17
C ASP A 25 8.10 6.21 -5.49
N SER A 26 8.03 7.40 -4.90
CA SER A 26 9.12 8.04 -4.17
C SER A 26 8.58 8.66 -2.87
N VAL A 27 8.68 7.91 -1.78
CA VAL A 27 8.18 8.29 -0.46
C VAL A 27 9.32 8.51 0.54
N GLY A 28 9.03 9.10 1.68
CA GLY A 28 9.99 9.38 2.76
C GLY A 28 10.60 10.79 2.68
N LEU A 29 11.76 10.95 3.30
CA LEU A 29 12.46 12.24 3.37
C LEU A 29 13.02 12.65 2.00
N VAL A 30 12.55 13.79 1.50
CA VAL A 30 12.99 14.35 0.20
C VAL A 30 14.17 15.33 0.38
N CYS A 31 14.12 16.15 1.43
CA CYS A 31 15.23 17.01 1.82
C CYS A 31 15.12 17.38 3.32
N GLY A 32 16.26 17.67 3.94
CA GLY A 32 16.43 17.95 5.37
C GLY A 32 17.43 16.99 5.99
N ASP A 33 17.86 17.26 7.21
CA ASP A 33 18.74 16.40 8.00
C ASP A 33 17.94 15.75 9.13
N PRO A 34 17.90 14.40 9.26
CA PRO A 34 17.20 13.72 10.33
C PRO A 34 17.58 14.16 11.74
N ASP A 35 18.80 14.65 11.93
CA ASP A 35 19.28 15.14 13.23
C ASP A 35 18.86 16.59 13.54
N ASP A 36 18.30 17.32 12.56
CA ASP A 36 17.80 18.67 12.78
C ASP A 36 16.62 18.70 13.75
N VAL A 37 16.57 19.78 14.54
CA VAL A 37 15.41 20.08 15.40
C VAL A 37 14.38 20.85 14.58
N ILE A 38 13.15 20.37 14.57
CA ILE A 38 12.02 21.05 13.95
C ILE A 38 11.05 21.62 14.98
N ASP A 39 10.45 22.75 14.66
CA ASP A 39 9.53 23.49 15.51
C ASP A 39 8.05 23.31 15.11
N SER A 40 7.81 22.93 13.86
CA SER A 40 6.46 22.79 13.33
C SER A 40 6.37 21.81 12.17
N VAL A 41 5.14 21.31 11.91
CA VAL A 41 4.81 20.55 10.70
C VAL A 41 3.64 21.25 10.00
N THR A 42 3.78 21.47 8.70
CA THR A 42 2.70 21.86 7.80
C THR A 42 2.30 20.65 6.96
N VAL A 43 1.04 20.23 7.01
CA VAL A 43 0.52 19.10 6.22
C VAL A 43 -0.23 19.64 5.01
N ALA A 44 0.06 19.11 3.82
CA ALA A 44 -0.57 19.53 2.57
C ALA A 44 -0.69 18.35 1.59
N VAL A 45 -1.53 18.47 0.57
CA VAL A 45 -1.55 17.49 -0.53
C VAL A 45 -0.32 17.68 -1.42
N ASP A 46 -0.02 18.90 -1.83
CA ASP A 46 1.05 19.22 -2.78
C ASP A 46 2.13 20.14 -2.19
N ALA A 47 3.39 19.92 -2.61
CA ALA A 47 4.50 20.80 -2.31
C ALA A 47 4.65 21.89 -3.40
N THR A 48 3.72 22.86 -3.46
CA THR A 48 3.79 24.00 -4.40
C THR A 48 4.56 25.18 -3.82
N ASP A 49 4.89 26.18 -4.67
CA ASP A 49 5.54 27.42 -4.24
C ASP A 49 4.79 28.09 -3.11
N ALA A 50 3.46 28.25 -3.27
CA ALA A 50 2.60 28.88 -2.28
C ALA A 50 2.54 28.10 -0.96
N VAL A 51 2.54 26.78 -1.02
CA VAL A 51 2.56 25.93 0.18
C VAL A 51 3.90 26.03 0.90
N VAL A 52 5.02 25.96 0.18
CA VAL A 52 6.36 26.11 0.77
C VAL A 52 6.55 27.46 1.44
N ASP A 53 5.92 28.53 0.91
CA ASP A 53 5.95 29.85 1.53
C ASP A 53 5.18 29.92 2.87
N THR A 54 4.30 28.96 3.16
CA THR A 54 3.61 28.85 4.47
C THR A 54 4.41 28.08 5.52
N VAL A 55 5.46 27.36 5.11
CA VAL A 55 6.28 26.59 6.04
C VAL A 55 7.16 27.52 6.85
N ALA A 56 7.01 27.47 8.17
CA ALA A 56 7.84 28.29 9.06
C ALA A 56 9.32 27.87 9.01
N PRO A 57 10.26 28.75 9.38
CA PRO A 57 11.65 28.34 9.57
C PRO A 57 11.77 27.13 10.49
N ARG A 58 12.63 26.20 10.17
CA ARG A 58 12.79 24.90 10.85
C ARG A 58 11.48 24.08 10.89
N GLY A 59 10.63 24.24 9.88
CA GLY A 59 9.39 23.49 9.73
C GLY A 59 9.56 22.30 8.80
N LEU A 60 8.83 21.23 9.08
CA LEU A 60 8.64 20.11 8.14
C LEU A 60 7.41 20.39 7.27
N LEU A 61 7.55 20.27 5.96
CA LEU A 61 6.41 20.08 5.07
C LEU A 61 6.16 18.57 4.92
N LEU A 62 5.03 18.09 5.40
CA LEU A 62 4.50 16.76 5.09
C LEU A 62 3.56 16.90 3.91
N ALA A 63 3.97 16.39 2.76
CA ALA A 63 3.18 16.41 1.53
C ALA A 63 2.70 14.99 1.17
N HIS A 64 1.48 14.89 0.64
CA HIS A 64 1.01 13.63 0.05
C HIS A 64 1.73 13.36 -1.26
N HIS A 65 1.68 14.29 -2.20
CA HIS A 65 2.30 14.13 -3.51
C HIS A 65 3.83 14.32 -3.48
N PRO A 66 4.60 13.41 -4.11
CA PRO A 66 6.04 13.53 -4.17
C PRO A 66 6.48 14.67 -5.11
N LEU A 67 7.23 15.63 -4.58
CA LEU A 67 7.84 16.68 -5.39
C LEU A 67 8.77 16.09 -6.46
N LEU A 68 9.50 15.03 -6.13
CA LEU A 68 10.46 14.34 -6.98
C LEU A 68 9.99 12.90 -7.27
N LEU A 69 8.82 12.74 -7.91
CA LEU A 69 8.28 11.42 -8.26
C LEU A 69 9.22 10.63 -9.19
N ARG A 70 10.00 11.30 -9.98
CA ARG A 70 11.02 10.70 -10.85
C ARG A 70 12.38 11.19 -10.45
N GLY A 71 13.41 10.33 -10.57
CA GLY A 71 14.79 10.71 -10.33
C GLY A 71 15.16 11.97 -11.10
N VAL A 72 15.97 12.84 -10.47
CA VAL A 72 16.45 14.09 -11.06
C VAL A 72 17.96 14.10 -11.05
N ASP A 73 18.54 14.67 -12.11
CA ASP A 73 20.00 14.82 -12.22
C ASP A 73 20.52 16.10 -11.56
N THR A 74 19.61 17.01 -11.19
CA THR A 74 19.96 18.28 -10.55
C THR A 74 18.82 18.82 -9.68
N VAL A 75 19.20 19.43 -8.58
CA VAL A 75 18.33 20.23 -7.72
C VAL A 75 18.71 21.72 -7.73
N ALA A 76 19.32 22.19 -8.83
CA ALA A 76 19.73 23.60 -8.96
C ALA A 76 18.56 24.54 -8.73
N ALA A 77 18.79 25.65 -7.98
CA ALA A 77 17.75 26.64 -7.66
C ALA A 77 17.19 27.39 -8.90
N SER A 78 17.79 27.19 -10.06
CA SER A 78 17.29 27.69 -11.35
C SER A 78 16.17 26.85 -11.95
N THR A 79 15.89 25.66 -11.38
CA THR A 79 14.75 24.83 -11.77
C THR A 79 13.59 25.02 -10.79
N PRO A 80 12.31 24.91 -11.22
CA PRO A 80 11.17 25.10 -10.33
C PRO A 80 11.23 24.22 -9.08
N LYS A 81 11.44 22.90 -9.23
CA LYS A 81 11.52 21.97 -8.09
C LYS A 81 12.77 22.20 -7.23
N GLY A 82 13.92 22.50 -7.86
CA GLY A 82 15.14 22.83 -7.14
C GLY A 82 15.00 24.11 -6.31
N ALA A 83 14.29 25.12 -6.80
CA ALA A 83 14.03 26.35 -6.05
C ALA A 83 13.27 26.08 -4.75
N LEU A 84 12.26 25.19 -4.77
CA LEU A 84 11.51 24.77 -3.59
C LEU A 84 12.41 24.09 -2.56
N ILE A 85 13.20 23.11 -2.99
CA ILE A 85 14.15 22.39 -2.13
C ILE A 85 15.16 23.37 -1.51
N HIS A 86 15.70 24.31 -2.28
CA HIS A 86 16.62 25.31 -1.76
C HIS A 86 16.01 26.23 -0.73
N ARG A 87 14.72 26.61 -0.89
CA ARG A 87 14.01 27.45 0.11
C ARG A 87 13.84 26.70 1.43
N LEU A 88 13.38 25.45 1.37
CA LEU A 88 13.21 24.62 2.57
C LEU A 88 14.55 24.44 3.31
N ILE A 89 15.59 23.97 2.64
CA ILE A 89 16.91 23.74 3.24
C ILE A 89 17.49 25.04 3.84
N ARG A 90 17.42 26.16 3.11
CA ARG A 90 17.94 27.46 3.61
C ARG A 90 17.14 28.01 4.79
N GLY A 91 15.86 27.65 4.89
CA GLY A 91 15.01 27.92 6.04
C GLY A 91 15.28 26.99 7.24
N GLY A 92 16.21 26.03 7.12
CA GLY A 92 16.39 24.98 8.13
C GLY A 92 15.21 24.02 8.21
N GLY A 93 14.42 23.92 7.12
CA GLY A 93 13.24 23.07 7.03
C GLY A 93 13.47 21.81 6.21
N ALA A 94 12.44 20.96 6.17
CA ALA A 94 12.48 19.66 5.53
C ALA A 94 11.21 19.41 4.70
N LEU A 95 11.27 18.42 3.81
CA LEU A 95 10.14 17.88 3.06
C LEU A 95 10.10 16.37 3.24
N PHE A 96 8.96 15.85 3.66
CA PHE A 96 8.66 14.42 3.73
C PHE A 96 7.42 14.12 2.88
N THR A 97 7.44 13.00 2.17
CA THR A 97 6.34 12.54 1.32
C THR A 97 5.75 11.24 1.84
N ALA A 98 4.42 11.21 2.00
CA ALA A 98 3.64 10.00 2.26
C ALA A 98 2.55 9.90 1.17
N HIS A 99 2.79 9.08 0.15
CA HIS A 99 1.99 8.98 -1.06
C HIS A 99 1.28 7.62 -1.16
N THR A 100 1.67 6.72 -2.07
CA THR A 100 0.97 5.44 -2.21
C THR A 100 1.08 4.54 -0.97
N ASN A 101 2.08 4.72 -0.13
CA ASN A 101 2.13 4.09 1.19
C ASN A 101 1.03 4.62 2.12
N ALA A 102 0.69 5.92 2.08
CA ALA A 102 -0.44 6.47 2.81
C ALA A 102 -1.79 6.08 2.21
N ASP A 103 -1.87 5.91 0.86
CA ASP A 103 -3.07 5.35 0.21
C ASP A 103 -3.38 3.93 0.68
N ALA A 104 -2.33 3.13 0.85
CA ALA A 104 -2.45 1.72 1.23
C ALA A 104 -2.57 1.50 2.74
N ALA A 105 -2.11 2.43 3.58
CA ALA A 105 -2.14 2.32 5.04
C ALA A 105 -3.55 2.23 5.62
N SER A 106 -3.64 1.80 6.88
CA SER A 106 -4.90 1.80 7.64
C SER A 106 -4.64 2.27 9.09
N PRO A 107 -5.15 3.47 9.47
CA PRO A 107 -5.89 4.41 8.63
C PRO A 107 -5.01 5.10 7.58
N GLY A 108 -5.60 5.42 6.41
CA GLY A 108 -4.92 6.07 5.28
C GLY A 108 -5.83 7.05 4.53
N VAL A 109 -5.41 7.45 3.32
CA VAL A 109 -6.12 8.46 2.50
C VAL A 109 -7.58 8.08 2.26
N SER A 110 -7.83 6.83 1.89
CA SER A 110 -9.20 6.38 1.61
C SER A 110 -10.05 6.20 2.87
N ASP A 111 -9.43 5.98 4.05
CA ASP A 111 -10.15 6.01 5.34
C ASP A 111 -10.63 7.42 5.67
N ALA A 112 -9.78 8.44 5.49
CA ALA A 112 -10.14 9.83 5.69
C ALA A 112 -11.26 10.27 4.73
N LEU A 113 -11.20 9.86 3.47
CA LEU A 113 -12.26 10.12 2.51
C LEU A 113 -13.57 9.43 2.92
N ALA A 114 -13.53 8.17 3.33
CA ALA A 114 -14.70 7.43 3.81
C ALA A 114 -15.35 8.11 5.02
N GLU A 115 -14.54 8.56 5.97
CA GLU A 115 -14.99 9.24 7.19
C GLU A 115 -15.77 10.52 6.89
N VAL A 116 -15.23 11.42 6.05
CA VAL A 116 -15.93 12.69 5.72
C VAL A 116 -17.20 12.43 4.91
N LEU A 117 -17.26 11.32 4.15
CA LEU A 117 -18.48 10.88 3.46
C LEU A 117 -19.47 10.19 4.42
N GLY A 118 -19.11 9.97 5.68
CA GLY A 118 -19.93 9.32 6.71
C GLY A 118 -20.13 7.83 6.48
N LEU A 119 -19.12 7.15 5.95
CA LEU A 119 -19.12 5.71 5.78
C LEU A 119 -18.49 5.03 6.99
N THR A 120 -19.08 3.94 7.43
CA THR A 120 -18.41 2.99 8.31
C THR A 120 -17.61 2.01 7.43
N VAL A 121 -16.29 2.01 7.56
CA VAL A 121 -15.42 1.16 6.74
C VAL A 121 -15.56 -0.30 7.16
N ASP A 122 -15.81 -1.18 6.18
CA ASP A 122 -16.01 -2.62 6.37
C ASP A 122 -14.82 -3.44 5.83
N ALA A 123 -14.20 -2.98 4.73
CA ALA A 123 -13.14 -3.71 4.04
C ALA A 123 -12.25 -2.79 3.20
N VAL A 124 -11.11 -3.33 2.79
CA VAL A 124 -10.25 -2.73 1.77
C VAL A 124 -10.78 -3.10 0.38
N LEU A 125 -10.78 -2.16 -0.57
CA LEU A 125 -11.27 -2.37 -1.92
C LEU A 125 -10.32 -3.23 -2.77
N ASP A 126 -9.03 -2.90 -2.74
CA ASP A 126 -7.96 -3.67 -3.37
C ASP A 126 -6.90 -3.99 -2.31
N PRO A 127 -7.04 -5.12 -1.61
CA PRO A 127 -6.15 -5.48 -0.53
C PRO A 127 -4.74 -5.73 -1.03
N ALA A 128 -3.76 -5.14 -0.36
CA ALA A 128 -2.36 -5.50 -0.56
C ALA A 128 -2.12 -6.98 -0.22
N SER A 129 -1.21 -7.60 -0.92
CA SER A 129 -0.78 -8.95 -0.55
C SER A 129 -0.19 -8.93 0.86
N GLY A 130 -0.69 -9.79 1.75
CA GLY A 130 -0.24 -9.88 3.13
C GLY A 130 1.18 -10.43 3.23
N GLY A 131 2.17 -9.56 3.21
CA GLY A 131 3.58 -9.93 3.38
C GLY A 131 4.24 -10.52 2.12
N PRO A 132 5.50 -10.93 2.22
CA PRO A 132 6.24 -11.48 1.09
C PRO A 132 5.63 -12.80 0.63
N ALA A 133 5.65 -13.05 -0.68
CA ALA A 133 5.27 -14.35 -1.24
C ALA A 133 6.08 -15.47 -0.56
N LEU A 134 5.38 -16.46 -0.04
CA LEU A 134 5.95 -17.58 0.71
C LEU A 134 5.82 -18.89 -0.07
N ASP A 135 6.85 -19.72 0.06
CA ASP A 135 6.83 -21.12 -0.39
C ASP A 135 6.77 -22.07 0.81
N LYS A 136 5.94 -23.11 0.69
CA LYS A 136 5.99 -24.28 1.56
C LYS A 136 6.90 -25.31 0.91
N TRP A 137 7.97 -25.69 1.60
CA TRP A 137 8.87 -26.77 1.22
C TRP A 137 8.50 -28.02 1.97
N VAL A 138 8.40 -29.13 1.25
CA VAL A 138 8.19 -30.48 1.78
C VAL A 138 9.35 -31.34 1.29
N ILE A 139 10.16 -31.90 2.20
CA ILE A 139 11.37 -32.64 1.84
C ILE A 139 11.33 -33.98 2.57
N PHE A 140 11.61 -35.08 1.84
CA PHE A 140 11.64 -36.42 2.39
C PHE A 140 13.09 -36.82 2.59
N VAL A 141 13.50 -37.13 3.82
CA VAL A 141 14.91 -37.37 4.18
C VAL A 141 15.01 -38.48 5.22
N PRO A 142 16.07 -39.35 5.18
CA PRO A 142 16.29 -40.33 6.25
C PRO A 142 16.32 -39.66 7.62
N PRO A 143 15.69 -40.26 8.69
CA PRO A 143 15.56 -39.64 10.01
C PRO A 143 16.90 -39.18 10.60
N GLU A 144 17.97 -39.89 10.40
CA GLU A 144 19.31 -39.54 10.87
C GLU A 144 19.89 -38.28 10.22
N ASN A 145 19.37 -37.87 9.09
CA ASN A 145 19.83 -36.69 8.35
C ASN A 145 18.90 -35.48 8.55
N SER A 146 17.74 -35.66 9.18
CA SER A 146 16.73 -34.60 9.35
C SER A 146 17.27 -33.35 10.04
N GLU A 147 18.08 -33.49 11.06
CA GLU A 147 18.61 -32.34 11.82
C GLU A 147 19.67 -31.57 11.01
N VAL A 148 20.49 -32.26 10.23
CA VAL A 148 21.46 -31.61 9.34
C VAL A 148 20.75 -30.83 8.25
N LEU A 149 19.70 -31.42 7.66
CA LEU A 149 18.86 -30.77 6.67
C LEU A 149 18.19 -29.51 7.23
N ARG A 150 17.51 -29.59 8.39
CA ARG A 150 16.86 -28.45 9.02
C ARG A 150 17.81 -27.27 9.23
N ARG A 151 19.00 -27.54 9.80
CA ARG A 151 20.01 -26.49 10.00
C ARG A 151 20.44 -25.82 8.70
N ALA A 152 20.62 -26.59 7.63
CA ALA A 152 20.98 -26.02 6.33
C ALA A 152 19.86 -25.12 5.78
N LEU A 153 18.58 -25.54 5.89
CA LEU A 153 17.43 -24.78 5.48
C LEU A 153 17.28 -23.46 6.28
N PHE A 154 17.47 -23.51 7.60
CA PHE A 154 17.40 -22.31 8.47
C PHE A 154 18.55 -21.34 8.14
N THR A 155 19.75 -21.83 7.90
CA THR A 155 20.90 -21.01 7.47
C THR A 155 20.65 -20.36 6.11
N ALA A 156 19.86 -21.01 5.25
CA ALA A 156 19.44 -20.46 3.96
C ALA A 156 18.31 -19.42 4.06
N GLY A 157 17.73 -19.23 5.25
CA GLY A 157 16.69 -18.25 5.55
C GLY A 157 15.26 -18.81 5.51
N ALA A 158 15.10 -20.14 5.56
CA ALA A 158 13.79 -20.77 5.77
C ALA A 158 13.43 -20.82 7.27
N GLY A 159 12.15 -21.08 7.58
CA GLY A 159 11.69 -21.34 8.94
C GLY A 159 11.51 -20.09 9.80
N THR A 160 11.23 -18.92 9.23
CA THR A 160 10.86 -17.71 9.98
C THR A 160 9.35 -17.45 9.86
N ILE A 161 8.68 -17.24 10.99
CA ILE A 161 7.25 -16.89 11.10
C ILE A 161 7.13 -15.78 12.14
N GLY A 162 6.92 -14.53 11.72
CA GLY A 162 6.96 -13.37 12.59
C GLY A 162 8.28 -13.33 13.36
N ASP A 163 8.23 -13.20 14.68
CA ASP A 163 9.40 -13.17 15.56
C ASP A 163 9.96 -14.57 15.92
N TYR A 164 9.39 -15.64 15.34
CA TYR A 164 9.87 -17.00 15.56
C TYR A 164 10.79 -17.44 14.44
N SER A 165 11.91 -18.05 14.80
CA SER A 165 12.90 -18.64 13.88
C SER A 165 12.95 -20.16 14.03
N GLN A 166 13.55 -20.84 13.06
CA GLN A 166 13.72 -22.29 13.03
C GLN A 166 12.41 -23.08 13.10
N CYS A 167 11.33 -22.48 12.60
CA CYS A 167 10.03 -23.13 12.54
C CYS A 167 10.05 -24.24 11.48
N SER A 168 9.77 -25.46 11.89
CA SER A 168 9.60 -26.61 11.02
C SER A 168 8.63 -27.60 11.64
N TRP A 169 8.05 -28.43 10.79
CA TRP A 169 7.24 -29.57 11.22
C TRP A 169 7.78 -30.84 10.57
N SER A 170 7.71 -31.98 11.25
CA SER A 170 8.11 -33.25 10.66
C SER A 170 7.31 -34.43 11.20
N VAL A 171 7.21 -35.46 10.37
CA VAL A 171 6.60 -36.74 10.71
C VAL A 171 7.38 -37.85 10.01
N THR A 172 7.64 -38.94 10.70
CA THR A 172 8.27 -40.12 10.10
C THR A 172 7.24 -40.97 9.38
N GLY A 173 7.55 -41.36 8.15
CA GLY A 173 6.75 -42.25 7.28
C GLY A 173 7.60 -43.30 6.61
N ALA A 174 7.00 -43.98 5.64
CA ALA A 174 7.69 -44.98 4.82
C ALA A 174 7.76 -44.50 3.36
N GLY A 175 8.97 -44.24 2.87
CA GLY A 175 9.26 -44.01 1.46
C GLY A 175 9.47 -45.32 0.70
N GLN A 176 9.18 -45.35 -0.61
CA GLN A 176 9.48 -46.47 -1.48
C GLN A 176 10.02 -45.94 -2.81
N PHE A 177 11.10 -46.56 -3.28
CA PHE A 177 11.69 -46.23 -4.57
C PHE A 177 12.36 -47.47 -5.22
N LEU A 178 12.57 -47.42 -6.52
CA LEU A 178 13.29 -48.42 -7.29
C LEU A 178 14.44 -47.70 -8.01
N PRO A 179 15.70 -47.85 -7.54
CA PRO A 179 16.85 -47.31 -8.26
C PRO A 179 16.99 -47.95 -9.63
N GLY A 180 17.15 -47.14 -10.67
CA GLY A 180 17.48 -47.61 -12.02
C GLY A 180 18.91 -48.13 -12.10
N LEU A 181 19.26 -48.86 -13.21
CA LEU A 181 20.60 -49.47 -13.38
C LEU A 181 21.75 -48.45 -13.46
N GLY A 182 21.43 -47.18 -13.77
CA GLY A 182 22.41 -46.08 -13.83
C GLY A 182 22.51 -45.26 -12.57
N ALA A 183 21.71 -45.54 -11.51
CA ALA A 183 21.71 -44.81 -10.26
C ALA A 183 22.84 -45.26 -9.32
N SER A 184 23.29 -44.30 -8.47
CA SER A 184 24.23 -44.56 -7.37
C SER A 184 23.55 -44.24 -6.03
N PRO A 185 22.59 -45.08 -5.60
CA PRO A 185 21.74 -44.74 -4.44
C PRO A 185 22.53 -44.77 -3.13
N ALA A 186 22.28 -43.79 -2.26
CA ALA A 186 22.81 -43.77 -0.89
C ALA A 186 22.26 -44.91 -0.02
N ILE A 187 21.05 -45.40 -0.33
CA ILE A 187 20.40 -46.54 0.35
C ILE A 187 19.86 -47.45 -0.73
N GLY A 188 20.06 -48.78 -0.55
CA GLY A 188 19.56 -49.84 -1.46
C GLY A 188 20.48 -50.15 -2.62
N SER A 189 19.95 -50.87 -3.62
CA SER A 189 20.68 -51.36 -4.77
C SER A 189 19.89 -51.19 -6.07
N PRO A 190 20.56 -50.90 -7.21
CA PRO A 190 19.89 -50.81 -8.51
C PRO A 190 19.08 -52.09 -8.86
N GLY A 191 17.86 -51.86 -9.40
CA GLY A 191 16.95 -52.92 -9.81
C GLY A 191 16.17 -53.63 -8.71
N ARG A 192 16.30 -53.15 -7.46
CA ARG A 192 15.54 -53.68 -6.32
C ARG A 192 14.68 -52.60 -5.70
N VAL A 193 13.41 -52.92 -5.41
CA VAL A 193 12.50 -52.01 -4.67
C VAL A 193 12.96 -51.91 -3.23
N GLU A 194 13.22 -50.68 -2.78
CA GLU A 194 13.60 -50.38 -1.42
C GLU A 194 12.43 -49.69 -0.69
N ARG A 195 12.29 -49.97 0.60
CA ARG A 195 11.37 -49.33 1.52
C ARG A 195 12.15 -48.83 2.72
N VAL A 196 12.08 -47.52 2.96
CA VAL A 196 12.91 -46.87 3.94
C VAL A 196 12.06 -45.99 4.85
N ALA A 197 12.48 -45.80 6.09
CA ALA A 197 11.92 -44.76 6.93
C ALA A 197 12.40 -43.40 6.46
N GLU A 198 11.48 -42.45 6.28
CA GLU A 198 11.80 -41.06 5.92
C GLU A 198 10.99 -40.12 6.78
N ASP A 199 11.66 -39.06 7.22
CA ASP A 199 10.98 -37.89 7.80
C ASP A 199 10.51 -37.02 6.63
N ARG A 200 9.21 -36.69 6.66
CA ARG A 200 8.67 -35.59 5.89
C ARG A 200 8.93 -34.32 6.69
N VAL A 201 9.88 -33.51 6.25
CA VAL A 201 10.24 -32.22 6.86
C VAL A 201 9.55 -31.10 6.10
N GLU A 202 8.83 -30.24 6.82
CA GLU A 202 8.14 -29.10 6.26
C GLU A 202 8.69 -27.80 6.84
N VAL A 203 8.97 -26.81 5.97
CA VAL A 203 9.36 -25.45 6.34
C VAL A 203 8.70 -24.46 5.39
N ILE A 204 8.59 -23.20 5.81
CA ILE A 204 8.26 -22.10 4.91
C ILE A 204 9.48 -21.23 4.64
N ALA A 205 9.52 -20.59 3.48
CA ALA A 205 10.57 -19.66 3.11
C ALA A 205 10.03 -18.57 2.20
N PRO A 206 10.56 -17.33 2.25
CA PRO A 206 10.26 -16.33 1.24
C PRO A 206 10.58 -16.84 -0.17
N ALA A 207 9.64 -16.67 -1.11
CA ALA A 207 9.79 -17.18 -2.49
C ALA A 207 11.06 -16.64 -3.19
N ARG A 208 11.51 -15.42 -2.84
CA ARG A 208 12.78 -14.83 -3.34
C ARG A 208 14.02 -15.63 -2.93
N LEU A 209 13.93 -16.47 -1.90
CA LEU A 209 15.03 -17.32 -1.43
C LEU A 209 14.99 -18.73 -2.03
N ARG A 210 14.05 -19.04 -2.94
CA ARG A 210 13.83 -20.39 -3.50
C ARG A 210 15.12 -21.04 -4.01
N GLY A 211 15.90 -20.33 -4.81
CA GLY A 211 17.17 -20.87 -5.33
C GLY A 211 18.21 -21.14 -4.24
N ARG A 212 18.30 -20.27 -3.24
CA ARG A 212 19.22 -20.41 -2.09
C ARG A 212 18.82 -21.62 -1.22
N VAL A 213 17.52 -21.75 -0.93
CA VAL A 213 16.98 -22.86 -0.14
C VAL A 213 17.18 -24.20 -0.88
N GLN A 214 16.91 -24.24 -2.19
CA GLN A 214 17.15 -25.43 -3.02
C GLN A 214 18.62 -25.87 -3.00
N THR A 215 19.54 -24.93 -3.15
CA THR A 215 20.98 -25.22 -3.13
C THR A 215 21.39 -25.80 -1.78
N ALA A 216 20.95 -25.17 -0.67
CA ALA A 216 21.27 -25.65 0.68
C ALA A 216 20.65 -27.01 0.97
N MET A 217 19.41 -27.25 0.52
CA MET A 217 18.71 -28.52 0.65
C MET A 217 19.50 -29.64 -0.06
N ARG A 218 19.83 -29.46 -1.35
CA ARG A 218 20.56 -30.48 -2.13
C ARG A 218 21.95 -30.74 -1.54
N ALA A 219 22.63 -29.74 -1.02
CA ALA A 219 23.96 -29.93 -0.42
C ALA A 219 23.93 -30.72 0.91
N ALA A 220 22.84 -30.60 1.67
CA ALA A 220 22.65 -31.25 2.97
C ALA A 220 21.98 -32.65 2.86
N HIS A 221 21.37 -32.94 1.72
CA HIS A 221 20.63 -34.20 1.52
C HIS A 221 21.54 -35.35 1.16
N PRO A 222 21.37 -36.55 1.75
CA PRO A 222 22.26 -37.73 1.46
C PRO A 222 21.98 -38.35 0.11
N TYR A 223 20.78 -38.12 -0.49
CA TYR A 223 20.42 -38.74 -1.77
C TYR A 223 20.96 -37.92 -2.95
N GLU A 224 21.38 -38.58 -4.01
CA GLU A 224 21.77 -37.92 -5.27
C GLU A 224 20.60 -37.18 -5.92
N GLU A 225 19.37 -37.74 -5.81
CA GLU A 225 18.13 -37.10 -6.23
C GLU A 225 17.12 -37.11 -5.09
N PRO A 226 17.05 -36.03 -4.30
CA PRO A 226 16.09 -35.91 -3.22
C PRO A 226 14.65 -35.73 -3.72
N ALA A 227 13.71 -36.42 -3.07
CA ALA A 227 12.29 -36.15 -3.28
C ALA A 227 11.89 -34.91 -2.45
N PHE A 228 11.34 -33.90 -3.11
CA PHE A 228 10.83 -32.69 -2.45
C PHE A 228 9.77 -32.00 -3.31
N ASP A 229 8.90 -31.26 -2.66
CA ASP A 229 7.88 -30.41 -3.27
C ASP A 229 8.04 -28.96 -2.82
N VAL A 230 7.66 -28.02 -3.69
CA VAL A 230 7.58 -26.59 -3.37
C VAL A 230 6.21 -26.08 -3.78
N PHE A 231 5.42 -25.66 -2.79
CA PHE A 231 4.10 -25.10 -3.00
C PHE A 231 4.13 -23.61 -2.74
N SER A 232 3.71 -22.79 -3.71
CA SER A 232 3.45 -21.37 -3.44
C SER A 232 2.22 -21.24 -2.54
N LEU A 233 2.40 -20.57 -1.42
CA LEU A 233 1.29 -20.33 -0.49
C LEU A 233 0.43 -19.17 -1.00
N ALA A 234 -0.89 -19.30 -0.82
CA ALA A 234 -1.80 -18.21 -1.08
C ALA A 234 -1.51 -17.05 -0.10
N SER A 235 -1.41 -15.84 -0.62
CA SER A 235 -1.38 -14.63 0.20
C SER A 235 -2.75 -14.41 0.82
N LEU A 236 -2.80 -14.18 2.13
CA LEU A 236 -4.01 -13.70 2.77
C LEU A 236 -4.10 -12.18 2.58
N PRO A 237 -5.30 -11.62 2.36
CA PRO A 237 -5.47 -10.18 2.30
C PRO A 237 -4.92 -9.52 3.56
N ALA A 238 -4.09 -8.51 3.42
CA ALA A 238 -3.71 -7.64 4.52
C ALA A 238 -4.89 -6.71 4.86
N GLY A 239 -4.98 -6.23 6.10
CA GLY A 239 -5.92 -5.16 6.48
C GLY A 239 -5.57 -3.80 5.87
N VAL A 240 -4.57 -3.76 4.96
CA VAL A 240 -4.05 -2.60 4.24
C VAL A 240 -4.21 -2.80 2.73
N GLY A 241 -4.18 -1.72 1.96
CA GLY A 241 -4.34 -1.74 0.50
C GLY A 241 -5.13 -0.52 0.02
N ILE A 242 -5.29 -0.41 -1.28
CA ILE A 242 -5.85 0.78 -1.92
C ILE A 242 -7.38 0.79 -1.87
N GLY A 243 -7.93 1.95 -1.55
CA GLY A 243 -9.38 2.14 -1.46
C GLY A 243 -10.02 1.47 -0.25
N ARG A 244 -11.25 1.88 0.03
CA ARG A 244 -12.07 1.31 1.11
C ARG A 244 -13.47 1.00 0.61
N ILE A 245 -14.10 0.03 1.25
CA ILE A 245 -15.52 -0.25 1.13
C ILE A 245 -16.15 0.08 2.46
N GLY A 246 -17.23 0.84 2.43
CA GLY A 246 -17.94 1.19 3.65
C GLY A 246 -19.44 1.27 3.43
N THR A 247 -20.16 1.37 4.53
CA THR A 247 -21.60 1.37 4.58
C THR A 247 -22.13 2.67 5.16
N LEU A 248 -23.10 3.28 4.51
CA LEU A 248 -23.85 4.44 5.02
C LEU A 248 -24.76 4.01 6.19
N ALA A 249 -25.01 4.92 7.13
CA ALA A 249 -25.90 4.67 8.25
C ALA A 249 -27.34 4.30 7.84
N ALA A 250 -27.78 4.76 6.67
CA ALA A 250 -29.04 4.42 6.06
C ALA A 250 -28.95 4.50 4.53
N PRO A 251 -29.73 3.67 3.81
CA PRO A 251 -29.84 3.80 2.35
C PRO A 251 -30.37 5.18 1.95
N GLN A 252 -29.88 5.67 0.82
CA GLN A 252 -30.36 6.94 0.22
C GLN A 252 -30.33 6.85 -1.30
N ARG A 253 -30.98 7.80 -1.97
CA ARG A 253 -30.91 7.89 -3.43
C ARG A 253 -29.50 8.28 -3.87
N PHE A 254 -29.05 7.75 -5.02
CA PHE A 254 -27.75 8.07 -5.59
C PHE A 254 -27.56 9.58 -5.80
N ALA A 255 -28.58 10.29 -6.32
CA ALA A 255 -28.51 11.74 -6.47
C ALA A 255 -28.28 12.48 -5.16
N ASP A 256 -28.91 12.04 -4.06
CA ASP A 256 -28.76 12.63 -2.74
C ASP A 256 -27.37 12.37 -2.17
N PHE A 257 -26.83 11.16 -2.43
CA PHE A 257 -25.43 10.83 -2.08
C PHE A 257 -24.43 11.72 -2.84
N VAL A 258 -24.62 11.91 -4.16
CA VAL A 258 -23.76 12.80 -4.97
C VAL A 258 -23.80 14.24 -4.44
N ALA A 259 -24.99 14.74 -4.10
CA ALA A 259 -25.15 16.07 -3.47
C ALA A 259 -24.39 16.15 -2.13
N ARG A 260 -24.46 15.10 -1.31
CA ARG A 260 -23.68 15.01 -0.06
C ARG A 260 -22.19 15.04 -0.35
N VAL A 261 -21.67 14.25 -1.29
CA VAL A 261 -20.24 14.26 -1.67
C VAL A 261 -19.79 15.68 -2.01
N ASN A 262 -20.60 16.40 -2.84
CA ASN A 262 -20.31 17.77 -3.21
C ASN A 262 -20.34 18.75 -2.01
N SER A 263 -21.14 18.48 -1.00
CA SER A 263 -21.29 19.38 0.16
C SER A 263 -20.18 19.23 1.19
N VAL A 264 -19.57 18.02 1.32
CA VAL A 264 -18.59 17.72 2.37
C VAL A 264 -17.15 17.84 1.88
N LEU A 265 -16.89 17.68 0.59
CA LEU A 265 -15.55 17.83 0.03
C LEU A 265 -15.24 19.31 -0.25
N PRO A 266 -13.95 19.71 -0.22
CA PRO A 266 -13.54 21.05 -0.57
C PRO A 266 -13.98 21.42 -1.99
N GLN A 267 -14.49 22.65 -2.13
CA GLN A 267 -14.95 23.15 -3.43
C GLN A 267 -13.78 23.40 -4.38
N THR A 268 -13.90 22.92 -5.59
CA THR A 268 -12.92 23.07 -6.66
C THR A 268 -13.61 23.45 -7.97
N THR A 269 -12.85 23.94 -8.94
CA THR A 269 -13.35 24.23 -10.28
C THR A 269 -13.87 22.99 -11.00
N TRP A 270 -13.31 21.82 -10.67
CA TRP A 270 -13.77 20.53 -11.22
C TRP A 270 -15.17 20.16 -10.71
N GLY A 271 -15.45 20.46 -9.43
CA GLY A 271 -16.69 20.10 -8.77
C GLY A 271 -16.84 18.57 -8.61
N VAL A 272 -18.09 18.10 -8.64
CA VAL A 272 -18.46 16.69 -8.58
C VAL A 272 -19.30 16.35 -9.80
N ARG A 273 -18.92 15.33 -10.53
CA ARG A 273 -19.72 14.77 -11.62
C ARG A 273 -20.01 13.30 -11.36
N ALA A 274 -21.15 12.83 -11.79
CA ALA A 274 -21.59 11.47 -11.53
C ALA A 274 -22.23 10.83 -12.74
N ALA A 275 -22.18 9.49 -12.81
CA ALA A 275 -22.82 8.68 -13.83
C ALA A 275 -23.51 7.48 -13.20
N GLY A 276 -24.83 7.34 -13.38
CA GLY A 276 -25.64 6.28 -12.78
C GLY A 276 -27.11 6.58 -12.89
N ASP A 277 -27.95 5.73 -12.31
CA ASP A 277 -29.38 6.02 -12.12
C ASP A 277 -29.54 6.93 -10.88
N PRO A 278 -30.01 8.17 -11.02
CA PRO A 278 -30.15 9.10 -9.90
C PRO A 278 -31.11 8.62 -8.80
N ASN A 279 -32.01 7.68 -9.14
CA ASN A 279 -33.00 7.14 -8.21
C ASN A 279 -32.57 5.80 -7.59
N ALA A 280 -31.46 5.21 -8.04
CA ALA A 280 -30.96 3.97 -7.45
C ALA A 280 -30.67 4.16 -5.96
N GLU A 281 -31.02 3.16 -5.16
CA GLU A 281 -30.70 3.15 -3.74
C GLU A 281 -29.22 2.77 -3.54
N VAL A 282 -28.50 3.55 -2.73
CA VAL A 282 -27.12 3.28 -2.40
C VAL A 282 -26.92 3.24 -0.88
N VAL A 283 -26.17 2.26 -0.42
CA VAL A 283 -25.81 2.08 0.99
C VAL A 283 -24.38 1.58 1.15
N ARG A 284 -23.92 0.68 0.29
CA ARG A 284 -22.56 0.14 0.28
C ARG A 284 -21.74 0.82 -0.81
N ILE A 285 -20.72 1.55 -0.40
CA ILE A 285 -19.96 2.48 -1.26
C ILE A 285 -18.49 2.08 -1.24
N ALA A 286 -17.85 2.10 -2.41
CA ALA A 286 -16.40 2.08 -2.49
C ALA A 286 -15.87 3.50 -2.62
N VAL A 287 -14.69 3.76 -2.04
CA VAL A 287 -13.99 5.04 -2.15
C VAL A 287 -12.51 4.81 -2.40
N SER A 288 -11.88 5.69 -3.19
CA SER A 288 -10.42 5.79 -3.26
C SER A 288 -10.03 7.24 -3.53
N GLY A 289 -9.09 7.76 -2.75
CA GLY A 289 -8.47 9.06 -3.03
C GLY A 289 -7.64 8.98 -4.31
N GLY A 290 -7.48 10.13 -4.99
CA GLY A 290 -6.70 10.21 -6.22
C GLY A 290 -7.31 9.44 -7.40
N SER A 291 -6.46 9.07 -8.36
CA SER A 291 -6.85 8.43 -9.61
C SER A 291 -7.29 6.97 -9.42
N GLY A 292 -8.54 6.67 -9.70
CA GLY A 292 -9.16 5.36 -9.43
C GLY A 292 -9.61 4.54 -10.64
N ASP A 293 -9.21 4.87 -11.86
CA ASP A 293 -9.53 4.09 -13.06
C ASP A 293 -9.20 2.59 -12.91
N SER A 294 -8.08 2.27 -12.29
CA SER A 294 -7.58 0.90 -12.12
C SER A 294 -8.45 0.05 -11.18
N LEU A 295 -9.24 0.69 -10.32
CA LEU A 295 -10.06 0.03 -9.30
C LEU A 295 -11.52 -0.19 -9.73
N LEU A 296 -11.92 0.24 -10.92
CA LEU A 296 -13.28 0.06 -11.45
C LEU A 296 -13.72 -1.41 -11.44
N ALA A 297 -12.81 -2.32 -11.80
CA ALA A 297 -13.10 -3.75 -11.80
C ALA A 297 -13.27 -4.30 -10.37
N ALA A 298 -12.45 -3.83 -9.43
CA ALA A 298 -12.55 -4.21 -8.01
C ALA A 298 -13.85 -3.71 -7.38
N ALA A 299 -14.25 -2.45 -7.65
CA ALA A 299 -15.51 -1.90 -7.18
C ALA A 299 -16.73 -2.70 -7.69
N ARG A 300 -16.71 -3.08 -8.97
CA ARG A 300 -17.75 -3.96 -9.53
C ARG A 300 -17.76 -5.35 -8.87
N ALA A 301 -16.59 -5.96 -8.70
CA ALA A 301 -16.49 -7.30 -8.08
C ALA A 301 -16.91 -7.29 -6.60
N ALA A 302 -16.71 -6.18 -5.89
CA ALA A 302 -17.11 -6.00 -4.50
C ALA A 302 -18.63 -5.84 -4.31
N GLY A 303 -19.42 -5.67 -5.40
CA GLY A 303 -20.87 -5.55 -5.35
C GLY A 303 -21.36 -4.29 -4.62
N VAL A 304 -20.60 -3.19 -4.69
CA VAL A 304 -21.03 -1.90 -4.17
C VAL A 304 -22.04 -1.23 -5.09
N GLN A 305 -22.81 -0.27 -4.58
CA GLN A 305 -23.78 0.47 -5.39
C GLN A 305 -23.19 1.76 -5.99
N ALA A 306 -22.15 2.32 -5.37
CA ALA A 306 -21.44 3.47 -5.93
C ALA A 306 -19.94 3.40 -5.65
N TYR A 307 -19.16 4.08 -6.48
CA TYR A 307 -17.71 4.25 -6.33
C TYR A 307 -17.34 5.73 -6.47
N VAL A 308 -16.71 6.28 -5.43
CA VAL A 308 -16.20 7.65 -5.38
C VAL A 308 -14.70 7.65 -5.58
N THR A 309 -14.22 8.40 -6.57
CA THR A 309 -12.80 8.53 -6.89
C THR A 309 -12.54 9.77 -7.74
N ALA A 310 -11.32 9.94 -8.25
CA ALA A 310 -10.96 11.03 -9.15
C ALA A 310 -10.35 10.54 -10.47
N ASP A 311 -10.16 11.48 -11.39
CA ASP A 311 -9.47 11.29 -12.68
C ASP A 311 -10.03 10.18 -13.58
N LEU A 312 -11.32 9.92 -13.50
CA LEU A 312 -11.94 8.93 -14.37
C LEU A 312 -11.92 9.39 -15.84
N ARG A 313 -11.20 8.63 -16.66
CA ARG A 313 -11.12 8.86 -18.10
C ARG A 313 -12.38 8.35 -18.81
N HIS A 314 -12.67 8.93 -19.96
CA HIS A 314 -13.89 8.64 -20.73
C HIS A 314 -14.10 7.14 -20.98
N HIS A 315 -13.13 6.47 -21.62
CA HIS A 315 -13.31 5.07 -22.02
C HIS A 315 -13.45 4.10 -20.84
N PRO A 316 -12.60 4.15 -19.78
CA PRO A 316 -12.82 3.30 -18.61
C PRO A 316 -14.18 3.52 -17.95
N ALA A 317 -14.64 4.77 -17.84
CA ALA A 317 -15.95 5.09 -17.26
C ALA A 317 -17.09 4.58 -18.14
N ASP A 318 -17.03 4.77 -19.49
CA ASP A 318 -18.03 4.30 -20.42
C ASP A 318 -18.12 2.76 -20.43
N GLU A 319 -16.99 2.07 -20.49
CA GLU A 319 -16.95 0.61 -20.45
C GLU A 319 -17.50 0.06 -19.13
N HIS A 320 -17.14 0.70 -18.01
CA HIS A 320 -17.70 0.34 -16.70
C HIS A 320 -19.22 0.46 -16.70
N ARG A 321 -19.75 1.58 -17.18
CA ARG A 321 -21.20 1.86 -17.23
C ARG A 321 -21.97 0.92 -18.15
N ARG A 322 -21.34 0.40 -19.21
CA ARG A 322 -21.95 -0.63 -20.09
C ARG A 322 -22.04 -2.00 -19.43
N GLY A 323 -21.16 -2.30 -18.50
CA GLY A 323 -21.03 -3.62 -17.87
C GLY A 323 -21.43 -3.69 -16.40
N SER A 324 -21.93 -2.57 -15.81
CA SER A 324 -22.20 -2.48 -14.37
C SER A 324 -23.24 -1.41 -14.05
N ASP A 325 -24.08 -1.69 -13.07
CA ASP A 325 -25.02 -0.72 -12.49
C ASP A 325 -24.38 0.13 -11.36
N VAL A 326 -23.12 -0.10 -11.01
CA VAL A 326 -22.41 0.69 -10.00
C VAL A 326 -22.31 2.15 -10.44
N GLY A 327 -22.88 3.06 -9.67
CA GLY A 327 -22.80 4.49 -9.90
C GLY A 327 -21.35 5.00 -9.73
N LEU A 328 -20.91 5.87 -10.63
CA LEU A 328 -19.59 6.52 -10.56
C LEU A 328 -19.75 7.94 -10.04
N VAL A 329 -18.90 8.33 -9.10
CA VAL A 329 -18.80 9.73 -8.62
C VAL A 329 -17.34 10.14 -8.77
N ASP A 330 -17.11 11.06 -9.72
CA ASP A 330 -15.78 11.57 -10.06
C ASP A 330 -15.63 12.98 -9.48
N VAL A 331 -14.66 13.14 -8.59
CA VAL A 331 -14.39 14.38 -7.87
C VAL A 331 -13.02 14.94 -8.27
N ALA A 332 -12.66 16.14 -7.85
CA ALA A 332 -11.32 16.65 -8.08
C ALA A 332 -10.30 15.80 -7.29
N HIS A 333 -9.18 15.47 -7.93
CA HIS A 333 -8.10 14.66 -7.36
C HIS A 333 -7.69 15.20 -5.97
N TRP A 334 -7.25 16.47 -5.93
CA TRP A 334 -6.88 17.15 -4.70
C TRP A 334 -7.97 17.09 -3.61
N ALA A 335 -9.24 17.28 -4.00
CA ALA A 335 -10.34 17.30 -3.02
C ALA A 335 -10.61 15.92 -2.42
N SER A 336 -10.34 14.83 -3.14
CA SER A 336 -10.49 13.46 -2.65
C SER A 336 -9.42 13.06 -1.63
N GLU A 337 -8.26 13.72 -1.67
CA GLU A 337 -7.11 13.43 -0.80
C GLU A 337 -6.95 14.44 0.34
N TYR A 338 -7.48 15.64 0.20
CA TYR A 338 -7.38 16.69 1.22
C TYR A 338 -7.86 16.27 2.62
N PRO A 339 -8.91 15.43 2.80
CA PRO A 339 -9.30 14.92 4.12
C PRO A 339 -8.16 14.24 4.88
N TRP A 340 -7.24 13.55 4.18
CA TRP A 340 -6.07 12.92 4.79
C TRP A 340 -5.17 13.93 5.51
N CYS A 341 -5.08 15.17 5.06
CA CYS A 341 -4.25 16.17 5.70
C CYS A 341 -4.66 16.39 7.18
N ALA A 342 -5.96 16.36 7.47
CA ALA A 342 -6.46 16.46 8.84
C ALA A 342 -6.10 15.21 9.66
N GLN A 343 -6.29 14.01 9.09
CA GLN A 343 -5.97 12.74 9.72
C GLN A 343 -4.47 12.65 10.06
N ALA A 344 -3.59 12.99 9.12
CA ALA A 344 -2.14 12.99 9.33
C ALA A 344 -1.70 14.05 10.37
N ALA A 345 -2.35 15.22 10.36
CA ALA A 345 -2.09 16.23 11.39
C ALA A 345 -2.51 15.77 12.78
N ASP A 346 -3.65 15.09 12.91
CA ASP A 346 -4.16 14.60 14.19
C ASP A 346 -3.31 13.43 14.73
N LEU A 347 -2.78 12.57 13.85
CA LEU A 347 -1.77 11.58 14.21
C LEU A 347 -0.57 12.23 14.90
N LEU A 348 0.02 13.24 14.26
CA LEU A 348 1.19 13.93 14.80
C LEU A 348 0.86 14.73 16.06
N ARG A 349 -0.29 15.41 16.13
CA ARG A 349 -0.76 16.10 17.33
C ARG A 349 -0.94 15.15 18.51
N SER A 350 -1.49 13.98 18.26
CA SER A 350 -1.71 12.96 19.29
C SER A 350 -0.40 12.43 19.85
N HIS A 351 0.63 12.30 19.01
CA HIS A 351 1.93 11.77 19.42
C HIS A 351 2.79 12.82 20.12
N PHE A 352 2.87 14.02 19.58
CA PHE A 352 3.79 15.06 20.06
C PHE A 352 3.14 16.09 21.01
N ALA A 353 1.82 16.07 21.11
CA ALA A 353 1.04 17.01 21.95
C ALA A 353 1.51 18.47 21.77
N ASP A 354 1.78 19.18 22.87
CA ASP A 354 2.19 20.59 22.86
C ASP A 354 3.67 20.81 22.48
N THR A 355 4.43 19.74 22.16
CA THR A 355 5.87 19.85 21.86
C THR A 355 6.16 20.16 20.39
N LEU A 356 5.19 19.98 19.51
CA LEU A 356 5.30 20.23 18.07
C LEU A 356 4.03 20.92 17.54
N ALA A 357 4.19 22.07 16.92
CA ALA A 357 3.07 22.75 16.28
C ALA A 357 2.71 22.04 14.95
N VAL A 358 1.47 21.58 14.80
CA VAL A 358 1.03 20.89 13.57
C VAL A 358 -0.16 21.64 12.96
N THR A 359 -0.03 22.05 11.71
CA THR A 359 -1.05 22.80 10.95
C THR A 359 -1.38 22.10 9.64
N VAL A 360 -2.63 22.17 9.22
CA VAL A 360 -3.06 21.78 7.88
C VAL A 360 -3.04 23.01 6.98
N CYS A 361 -2.40 22.91 5.82
CA CYS A 361 -2.39 23.97 4.82
C CYS A 361 -3.78 24.10 4.19
N ALA A 362 -4.39 25.27 4.31
CA ALA A 362 -5.72 25.54 3.75
C ALA A 362 -5.69 25.98 2.28
N LEU A 363 -4.51 26.12 1.68
CA LEU A 363 -4.38 26.53 0.28
C LEU A 363 -4.86 25.41 -0.64
N ARG A 364 -5.77 25.76 -1.54
CA ARG A 364 -6.18 24.87 -2.62
C ARG A 364 -5.07 24.78 -3.68
N THR A 365 -4.50 23.60 -3.84
CA THR A 365 -3.43 23.34 -4.80
C THR A 365 -3.91 22.59 -6.03
N ASP A 366 -5.23 22.35 -6.14
CA ASP A 366 -5.84 21.83 -7.37
C ASP A 366 -5.41 22.69 -8.57
N PRO A 367 -4.81 22.08 -9.61
CA PRO A 367 -4.28 22.81 -10.77
C PRO A 367 -5.36 23.51 -11.62
N TRP A 368 -6.62 23.08 -11.49
CA TRP A 368 -7.73 23.63 -12.25
C TRP A 368 -8.34 24.84 -11.51
N ASN A 369 -8.10 26.04 -12.02
CA ASN A 369 -8.42 27.29 -11.32
C ASN A 369 -9.32 28.27 -12.10
N ILE A 370 -9.76 27.89 -13.32
CA ILE A 370 -10.65 28.71 -14.13
C ILE A 370 -12.01 28.03 -14.22
N GLU A 371 -13.01 28.63 -13.59
CA GLU A 371 -14.41 28.23 -13.69
C GLU A 371 -15.11 29.01 -14.80
N ILE A 372 -15.81 28.30 -15.68
CA ILE A 372 -16.67 28.92 -16.68
C ILE A 372 -18.09 28.60 -16.30
N GLU A 373 -18.89 29.62 -16.00
CA GLU A 373 -20.32 29.45 -15.75
C GLU A 373 -20.94 28.70 -16.92
N GLY A 374 -21.52 27.52 -16.64
CA GLY A 374 -22.21 26.72 -17.64
C GLY A 374 -23.30 27.57 -18.33
N LYS A 375 -23.43 27.45 -19.65
CA LYS A 375 -24.62 27.98 -20.34
C LYS A 375 -25.84 27.36 -19.66
N THR A 376 -26.62 28.16 -18.96
CA THR A 376 -27.96 27.77 -18.57
C THR A 376 -28.70 27.52 -19.91
N ASP A 377 -29.10 26.26 -20.16
CA ASP A 377 -29.98 25.95 -21.24
C ASP A 377 -31.26 26.76 -21.03
N HIS A 378 -31.33 27.92 -21.69
CA HIS A 378 -32.58 28.63 -21.85
C HIS A 378 -33.46 27.80 -22.79
N GLU A 379 -34.46 27.16 -22.20
CA GLU A 379 -35.70 26.68 -22.72
C GLU A 379 -35.83 26.66 -24.25
N SER A 380 -36.04 25.47 -24.80
CA SER A 380 -36.82 25.29 -25.99
C SER A 380 -37.79 24.11 -25.79
#